data_c58d6bfe6b9e4fb8136fa5810b7b6506
#
_entry.id   c58d6bfe6b9e4fb8136fa5810b7b6506
#
_cell.length_a   1.000
_cell.length_b   1.000
_cell.length_c   1.000
_cell.angle_alpha   90.00
_cell.angle_beta   90.00
_cell.angle_gamma   90.00
#
_symmetry.space_group_name_H-M   'P 1'
#
loop_
_entity.id
_entity.type
_entity.pdbx_description
1 polymer ?
#
loop_
_entity_poly.entity_id
_entity_poly.type
_entity_poly.pdbx_seq_one_letter_code
_entity_poly.pdbx_strand_id
1 'polypeptide(L)'
;MDINAMAETYQLLRDAYYGDGQFKDGGALVRHARESAENYAKRKKLAYYLNYTGPIVNASVDPIFRNEIKREYTDTAKFKVFLDDADRTGADLQNYIRRLAVMAKLYGVVYVIVNNEPEIGETVQDSLDKRALPYLAHVLPSEVTHWRFDDHGRMVEFGYQSTIKDSEDKTKTRYYTWTETAWAVADENKQIIRQGEHGLGRLPVVQWFGRSNDPMEALPPPEFLSVAQTNYYVYQLCSWHTQILQNQTFSILVMPDNGATDITIGTNNVLTYPPESQHPPSYISPDAAPAQVLTDQIDRLIGEMYRMSGIDSVIGVQTAKSGVARQWDFERTNQRLVDFAIQCEEAEKAIVALYEAWTGEAIGYICEYPRDFKISDVADGLAQAQAALDLGLDSKTYQVEVARKVLEAYLPNLEPATYDAIISELEAAAAVIEQTQTYGDEDDETDSDAGGDRRI
;
A
#
# COMPACT_ATOMS: atom_id res chain seq x y z
N MET A 1 5.18 20.86 14.50
CA MET A 1 4.84 20.92 13.05
C MET A 1 3.49 21.61 12.91
N ASP A 2 3.31 22.51 11.96
CA ASP A 2 2.02 23.22 11.81
C ASP A 2 1.02 22.29 11.09
N ILE A 3 -0.07 21.92 11.78
CA ILE A 3 -1.12 21.03 11.26
C ILE A 3 -1.75 21.62 9.99
N ASN A 4 -1.88 22.93 9.89
CA ASN A 4 -2.46 23.58 8.72
C ASN A 4 -1.55 23.47 7.48
N ALA A 5 -0.22 23.56 7.66
CA ALA A 5 0.74 23.36 6.58
C ALA A 5 0.76 21.91 6.06
N MET A 6 0.40 20.94 6.91
CA MET A 6 0.28 19.53 6.51
C MET A 6 -1.02 19.24 5.75
N ALA A 7 -2.08 20.00 5.95
CA ALA A 7 -3.38 19.77 5.29
C ALA A 7 -3.26 19.80 3.76
N GLU A 8 -2.52 20.79 3.20
CA GLU A 8 -2.27 20.86 1.76
C GLU A 8 -1.48 19.66 1.24
N THR A 9 -0.51 19.19 2.02
CA THR A 9 0.29 18.01 1.69
C THR A 9 -0.57 16.74 1.62
N TYR A 10 -1.44 16.53 2.61
CA TYR A 10 -2.33 15.37 2.62
C TYR A 10 -3.39 15.45 1.52
N GLN A 11 -3.87 16.65 1.19
CA GLN A 11 -4.78 16.85 0.07
C GLN A 11 -4.10 16.54 -1.27
N LEU A 12 -2.85 17.00 -1.48
CA LEU A 12 -2.08 16.66 -2.67
C LEU A 12 -1.89 15.14 -2.82
N LEU A 13 -1.53 14.46 -1.74
CA LEU A 13 -1.34 13.00 -1.73
C LEU A 13 -2.63 12.27 -2.09
N ARG A 14 -3.75 12.66 -1.48
CA ARG A 14 -5.07 12.08 -1.78
C ARG A 14 -5.43 12.26 -3.25
N ASP A 15 -5.33 13.50 -3.74
CA ASP A 15 -5.72 13.82 -5.11
C ASP A 15 -4.80 13.13 -6.13
N ALA A 16 -3.49 13.05 -5.84
CA ALA A 16 -2.54 12.34 -6.68
C ALA A 16 -2.79 10.81 -6.69
N TYR A 17 -3.14 10.23 -5.55
CA TYR A 17 -3.42 8.79 -5.45
C TYR A 17 -4.68 8.40 -6.25
N TYR A 18 -5.77 9.17 -6.12
CA TYR A 18 -7.03 8.88 -6.80
C TYR A 18 -7.10 9.45 -8.22
N GLY A 19 -6.23 10.39 -8.59
CA GLY A 19 -6.33 11.11 -9.85
C GLY A 19 -7.55 12.02 -9.93
N ASP A 20 -8.01 12.53 -8.80
CA ASP A 20 -9.23 13.34 -8.64
C ASP A 20 -8.90 14.73 -8.04
N GLY A 21 -9.88 15.43 -7.53
CA GLY A 21 -9.72 16.72 -6.87
C GLY A 21 -9.06 17.77 -7.76
N GLN A 22 -7.91 18.27 -7.35
CA GLN A 22 -7.18 19.32 -8.10
C GLN A 22 -6.66 18.86 -9.48
N PHE A 23 -6.52 17.57 -9.76
CA PHE A 23 -6.09 17.05 -11.07
C PHE A 23 -7.24 16.91 -12.07
N LYS A 24 -8.47 16.98 -11.59
CA LYS A 24 -9.66 16.92 -12.44
C LYS A 24 -9.86 18.23 -13.19
N ASP A 25 -10.28 18.14 -14.43
CA ASP A 25 -10.66 19.27 -15.28
C ASP A 25 -9.61 20.39 -15.37
N GLY A 26 -8.33 20.02 -15.27
CA GLY A 26 -7.23 20.98 -15.34
C GLY A 26 -7.10 21.89 -14.12
N GLY A 27 -7.69 21.52 -12.97
CA GLY A 27 -7.74 22.34 -11.77
C GLY A 27 -6.37 22.76 -11.22
N ALA A 28 -5.42 21.82 -11.22
CA ALA A 28 -4.06 22.07 -10.73
C ALA A 28 -3.10 22.68 -11.77
N LEU A 29 -3.55 22.97 -12.99
CA LEU A 29 -2.68 23.56 -14.00
C LEU A 29 -2.35 25.02 -13.67
N VAL A 30 -1.08 25.35 -13.77
CA VAL A 30 -0.60 26.74 -13.57
C VAL A 30 -0.62 27.46 -14.93
N ARG A 31 -1.22 28.66 -14.93
CA ARG A 31 -1.21 29.55 -16.10
C ARG A 31 0.15 30.21 -16.24
N HIS A 32 0.75 30.11 -17.44
CA HIS A 32 1.96 30.85 -17.72
C HIS A 32 1.69 32.36 -17.81
N ALA A 33 2.62 33.18 -17.36
CA ALA A 33 2.45 34.64 -17.29
C ALA A 33 2.10 35.31 -18.63
N ARG A 34 2.57 34.73 -19.76
CA ARG A 34 2.31 35.21 -21.12
C ARG A 34 1.17 34.47 -21.83
N GLU A 35 0.50 33.53 -21.17
CA GLU A 35 -0.61 32.77 -21.73
C GLU A 35 -1.90 33.56 -21.64
N SER A 36 -2.68 33.65 -22.74
CA SER A 36 -4.00 34.27 -22.70
C SER A 36 -4.98 33.45 -21.86
N ALA A 37 -6.00 34.09 -21.29
CA ALA A 37 -7.05 33.41 -20.51
C ALA A 37 -7.79 32.36 -21.36
N GLU A 38 -8.00 32.65 -22.65
CA GLU A 38 -8.66 31.75 -23.59
C GLU A 38 -7.81 30.49 -23.87
N ASN A 39 -6.52 30.64 -24.14
CA ASN A 39 -5.61 29.52 -24.37
C ASN A 39 -5.47 28.66 -23.12
N TYR A 40 -5.38 29.26 -21.93
CA TYR A 40 -5.38 28.56 -20.66
C TYR A 40 -6.67 27.74 -20.47
N ALA A 41 -7.84 28.31 -20.78
CA ALA A 41 -9.12 27.61 -20.67
C ALA A 41 -9.19 26.42 -21.67
N LYS A 42 -8.67 26.57 -22.90
CA LYS A 42 -8.55 25.45 -23.86
C LYS A 42 -7.62 24.36 -23.33
N ARG A 43 -6.45 24.75 -22.81
CA ARG A 43 -5.46 23.82 -22.26
C ARG A 43 -6.01 23.04 -21.06
N LYS A 44 -6.79 23.70 -20.19
CA LYS A 44 -7.48 23.01 -19.07
C LYS A 44 -8.44 21.90 -19.55
N LYS A 45 -9.20 22.14 -20.61
CA LYS A 45 -10.14 21.16 -21.18
C LYS A 45 -9.45 19.94 -21.80
N LEU A 46 -8.20 20.08 -22.23
CA LEU A 46 -7.40 19.02 -22.84
C LEU A 46 -6.49 18.32 -21.83
N ALA A 47 -6.47 18.78 -20.58
CA ALA A 47 -5.62 18.21 -19.55
C ALA A 47 -6.08 16.81 -19.18
N TYR A 48 -5.13 15.90 -19.02
CA TYR A 48 -5.33 14.56 -18.50
C TYR A 48 -4.24 14.24 -17.48
N TYR A 49 -4.61 13.53 -16.45
CA TYR A 49 -3.70 13.10 -15.40
C TYR A 49 -3.27 11.66 -15.63
N LEU A 50 -1.96 11.43 -15.72
CA LEU A 50 -1.37 10.10 -15.71
C LEU A 50 -1.09 9.71 -14.27
N ASN A 51 -1.90 8.83 -13.71
CA ASN A 51 -1.77 8.41 -12.32
C ASN A 51 -0.63 7.41 -12.15
N TYR A 52 0.54 7.89 -11.75
CA TYR A 52 1.67 7.06 -11.31
C TYR A 52 1.68 6.85 -9.80
N THR A 53 1.16 7.81 -9.02
CA THR A 53 1.19 7.77 -7.55
C THR A 53 0.38 6.58 -7.01
N GLY A 54 -0.84 6.37 -7.49
CA GLY A 54 -1.69 5.28 -7.03
C GLY A 54 -1.06 3.88 -7.22
N PRO A 55 -0.69 3.49 -8.44
CA PRO A 55 -0.02 2.22 -8.70
C PRO A 55 1.28 2.02 -7.92
N ILE A 56 2.08 3.09 -7.74
CA ILE A 56 3.33 3.04 -6.96
C ILE A 56 3.04 2.74 -5.48
N VAL A 57 2.07 3.41 -4.87
CA VAL A 57 1.66 3.13 -3.48
C VAL A 57 1.13 1.71 -3.36
N ASN A 58 0.25 1.28 -4.27
CA ASN A 58 -0.32 -0.06 -4.24
C ASN A 58 0.75 -1.14 -4.42
N ALA A 59 1.76 -0.93 -5.27
CA ALA A 59 2.85 -1.88 -5.46
C ALA A 59 3.71 -2.09 -4.19
N SER A 60 3.66 -1.18 -3.21
CA SER A 60 4.30 -1.34 -1.90
C SER A 60 3.40 -2.01 -0.85
N VAL A 61 2.12 -2.27 -1.17
CA VAL A 61 1.16 -2.89 -0.25
C VAL A 61 0.67 -4.24 -0.77
N ASP A 62 0.29 -4.31 -2.05
CA ASP A 62 -0.34 -5.50 -2.65
C ASP A 62 0.45 -6.81 -2.48
N PRO A 63 1.79 -6.83 -2.56
CA PRO A 63 2.54 -8.06 -2.34
C PRO A 63 2.35 -8.66 -0.95
N ILE A 64 2.14 -7.81 0.08
CA ILE A 64 1.95 -8.24 1.47
C ILE A 64 0.62 -8.98 1.64
N PHE A 65 -0.43 -8.52 0.95
CA PHE A 65 -1.79 -9.05 1.03
C PHE A 65 -2.15 -9.98 -0.13
N ARG A 66 -1.17 -10.38 -0.97
CA ARG A 66 -1.40 -11.31 -2.08
C ARG A 66 -1.82 -12.69 -1.59
N ASN A 67 -1.22 -13.15 -0.51
CA ASN A 67 -1.58 -14.38 0.17
C ASN A 67 -2.40 -14.05 1.41
N GLU A 68 -3.18 -15.01 1.87
CA GLU A 68 -3.90 -14.89 3.15
C GLU A 68 -2.90 -14.79 4.31
N ILE A 69 -3.16 -13.86 5.23
CA ILE A 69 -2.36 -13.71 6.45
C ILE A 69 -2.69 -14.87 7.38
N LYS A 70 -1.67 -15.58 7.86
CA LYS A 70 -1.86 -16.65 8.82
C LYS A 70 -2.29 -16.07 10.17
N ARG A 71 -3.42 -16.52 10.70
CA ARG A 71 -3.99 -16.07 11.97
C ARG A 71 -4.38 -17.27 12.81
N GLU A 72 -3.88 -17.31 14.03
CA GLU A 72 -4.24 -18.30 15.04
C GLU A 72 -4.92 -17.60 16.21
N TYR A 73 -6.05 -18.08 16.64
CA TYR A 73 -6.84 -17.50 17.71
C TYR A 73 -7.85 -18.49 18.28
N THR A 74 -8.33 -18.21 19.50
CA THR A 74 -9.45 -18.93 20.08
C THR A 74 -10.75 -18.47 19.43
N ASP A 75 -11.43 -19.37 18.71
CA ASP A 75 -12.70 -19.07 18.05
C ASP A 75 -13.80 -18.83 19.07
N THR A 76 -14.26 -17.58 19.15
CA THR A 76 -15.43 -17.17 19.96
C THR A 76 -16.45 -16.50 19.07
N ALA A 77 -17.75 -16.67 19.40
CA ALA A 77 -18.83 -16.10 18.61
C ALA A 77 -18.70 -14.57 18.45
N LYS A 78 -18.22 -13.86 19.46
CA LYS A 78 -18.02 -12.41 19.41
C LYS A 78 -16.84 -12.03 18.53
N PHE A 79 -15.73 -12.76 18.61
CA PHE A 79 -14.56 -12.47 17.80
C PHE A 79 -14.81 -12.76 16.32
N LYS A 80 -15.56 -13.82 16.02
CA LYS A 80 -15.99 -14.12 14.66
C LYS A 80 -16.78 -12.96 14.03
N VAL A 81 -17.70 -12.36 14.76
CA VAL A 81 -18.44 -11.16 14.29
C VAL A 81 -17.50 -9.99 14.05
N PHE A 82 -16.46 -9.80 14.88
CA PHE A 82 -15.44 -8.77 14.65
C PHE A 82 -14.60 -9.05 13.42
N LEU A 83 -14.28 -10.31 13.12
CA LEU A 83 -13.55 -10.69 11.90
C LEU A 83 -14.39 -10.48 10.63
N ASP A 84 -15.67 -10.84 10.67
CA ASP A 84 -16.58 -10.79 9.53
C ASP A 84 -17.06 -9.36 9.21
N ASP A 85 -17.09 -8.46 10.20
CA ASP A 85 -17.52 -7.07 10.07
C ASP A 85 -16.79 -6.17 11.06
N ALA A 86 -15.55 -5.82 10.75
CA ALA A 86 -14.67 -5.11 11.67
C ALA A 86 -15.10 -3.65 11.92
N ASP A 87 -15.73 -2.99 10.95
CA ASP A 87 -16.05 -1.55 10.99
C ASP A 87 -17.55 -1.23 11.10
N ARG A 88 -18.40 -2.23 11.28
CA ARG A 88 -19.88 -2.13 11.31
C ARG A 88 -20.49 -1.67 9.97
N THR A 89 -19.74 -1.73 8.88
CA THR A 89 -20.21 -1.41 7.52
C THR A 89 -20.15 -2.61 6.57
N GLY A 90 -19.80 -3.79 7.11
CA GLY A 90 -19.70 -5.05 6.39
C GLY A 90 -18.31 -5.36 5.82
N ALA A 91 -17.27 -4.63 6.24
CA ALA A 91 -15.91 -4.95 5.86
C ALA A 91 -15.32 -6.00 6.81
N ASP A 92 -14.90 -7.14 6.28
CA ASP A 92 -14.12 -8.10 7.05
C ASP A 92 -12.75 -7.52 7.46
N LEU A 93 -12.15 -8.12 8.51
CA LEU A 93 -10.90 -7.62 9.07
C LEU A 93 -9.78 -7.57 8.04
N GLN A 94 -9.61 -8.59 7.18
CA GLN A 94 -8.55 -8.66 6.17
C GLN A 94 -8.64 -7.48 5.18
N ASN A 95 -9.83 -7.21 4.64
CA ASN A 95 -10.05 -6.12 3.70
C ASN A 95 -9.93 -4.75 4.39
N TYR A 96 -10.39 -4.65 5.65
CA TYR A 96 -10.24 -3.42 6.42
C TYR A 96 -8.76 -3.09 6.67
N ILE A 97 -7.98 -4.07 7.15
CA ILE A 97 -6.54 -3.96 7.39
C ILE A 97 -5.78 -3.58 6.10
N ARG A 98 -6.08 -4.24 4.96
CA ARG A 98 -5.46 -3.87 3.67
C ARG A 98 -5.73 -2.42 3.29
N ARG A 99 -6.97 -1.95 3.47
CA ARG A 99 -7.33 -0.54 3.23
C ARG A 99 -6.54 0.42 4.10
N LEU A 100 -6.38 0.09 5.39
CA LEU A 100 -5.59 0.89 6.32
C LEU A 100 -4.10 0.89 5.98
N ALA A 101 -3.55 -0.24 5.54
CA ALA A 101 -2.17 -0.34 5.10
C ALA A 101 -1.87 0.61 3.92
N VAL A 102 -2.80 0.71 2.94
CA VAL A 102 -2.68 1.70 1.87
C VAL A 102 -2.68 3.13 2.41
N MET A 103 -3.56 3.44 3.37
CA MET A 103 -3.62 4.77 3.99
C MET A 103 -2.36 5.09 4.78
N ALA A 104 -1.85 4.14 5.58
CA ALA A 104 -0.61 4.29 6.32
C ALA A 104 0.57 4.56 5.38
N LYS A 105 0.67 3.82 4.28
CA LYS A 105 1.70 4.04 3.26
C LYS A 105 1.58 5.41 2.59
N LEU A 106 0.37 5.79 2.19
CA LEU A 106 0.12 7.05 1.48
C LEU A 106 0.38 8.28 2.34
N TYR A 107 -0.10 8.27 3.59
CA TYR A 107 -0.07 9.43 4.49
C TYR A 107 1.07 9.40 5.51
N GLY A 108 1.82 8.29 5.59
CA GLY A 108 2.90 8.09 6.58
C GLY A 108 2.42 7.50 7.90
N VAL A 109 1.18 7.75 8.30
CA VAL A 109 0.51 7.19 9.47
C VAL A 109 -1.01 7.17 9.25
N VAL A 110 -1.68 6.20 9.86
CA VAL A 110 -3.13 6.20 10.06
C VAL A 110 -3.40 5.83 11.52
N TYR A 111 -4.42 6.44 12.11
CA TYR A 111 -4.81 6.13 13.48
C TYR A 111 -6.02 5.21 13.45
N VAL A 112 -5.97 4.13 14.20
CA VAL A 112 -7.08 3.18 14.33
C VAL A 112 -7.64 3.23 15.73
N ILE A 113 -8.90 3.55 15.84
CA ILE A 113 -9.61 3.60 17.11
C ILE A 113 -10.40 2.31 17.25
N VAL A 114 -10.13 1.57 18.31
CA VAL A 114 -10.96 0.44 18.71
C VAL A 114 -12.02 0.96 19.67
N ASN A 115 -13.21 1.18 19.14
CA ASN A 115 -14.33 1.73 19.89
C ASN A 115 -15.30 0.63 20.31
N ASN A 116 -16.06 0.89 21.37
CA ASN A 116 -17.12 -0.01 21.81
C ASN A 116 -18.37 0.79 22.16
N GLU A 117 -19.54 0.23 21.91
CA GLU A 117 -20.79 0.85 22.34
C GLU A 117 -20.93 0.81 23.87
N PRO A 118 -21.46 1.88 24.49
CA PRO A 118 -21.61 1.94 25.94
C PRO A 118 -22.67 0.97 26.48
N GLU A 119 -23.58 0.49 25.64
CA GLU A 119 -24.62 -0.46 26.05
C GLU A 119 -24.15 -1.88 25.77
N ILE A 120 -23.56 -2.51 26.79
CA ILE A 120 -23.23 -3.93 26.77
C ILE A 120 -24.54 -4.71 26.95
N GLY A 121 -24.79 -5.73 26.13
CA GLY A 121 -25.93 -6.62 26.29
C GLY A 121 -25.83 -7.40 27.62
N GLU A 122 -26.96 -7.72 28.22
CA GLU A 122 -27.02 -8.51 29.46
C GLU A 122 -26.52 -9.95 29.25
N THR A 123 -26.60 -10.45 28.03
CA THR A 123 -26.10 -11.77 27.62
C THR A 123 -25.23 -11.67 26.38
N VAL A 124 -24.45 -12.72 26.07
CA VAL A 124 -23.68 -12.83 24.83
C VAL A 124 -24.57 -12.68 23.59
N GLN A 125 -25.74 -13.34 23.60
CA GLN A 125 -26.70 -13.29 22.52
C GLN A 125 -27.27 -11.87 22.34
N ASP A 126 -27.59 -11.18 23.40
CA ASP A 126 -28.10 -9.81 23.37
C ASP A 126 -27.02 -8.84 22.84
N SER A 127 -25.74 -9.03 23.18
CA SER A 127 -24.63 -8.27 22.67
C SER A 127 -24.41 -8.51 21.15
N LEU A 128 -24.61 -9.75 20.69
CA LEU A 128 -24.54 -10.10 19.26
C LEU A 128 -25.72 -9.50 18.49
N ASP A 129 -26.93 -9.64 18.99
CA ASP A 129 -28.16 -9.15 18.35
C ASP A 129 -28.17 -7.60 18.23
N LYS A 130 -27.70 -6.92 19.28
CA LYS A 130 -27.57 -5.46 19.31
C LYS A 130 -26.29 -4.94 18.64
N ARG A 131 -25.40 -5.83 18.20
CA ARG A 131 -24.07 -5.48 17.68
C ARG A 131 -23.27 -4.59 18.67
N ALA A 132 -23.49 -4.78 19.98
CA ALA A 132 -22.79 -4.09 21.07
C ALA A 132 -21.41 -4.72 21.33
N LEU A 133 -20.56 -4.71 20.29
CA LEU A 133 -19.22 -5.29 20.26
C LEU A 133 -18.22 -4.24 19.78
N PRO A 134 -16.93 -4.39 20.13
CA PRO A 134 -15.90 -3.51 19.63
C PRO A 134 -15.88 -3.46 18.10
N TYR A 135 -15.59 -2.29 17.56
CA TYR A 135 -15.47 -2.04 16.13
C TYR A 135 -14.34 -1.06 15.85
N LEU A 136 -13.87 -1.06 14.61
CA LEU A 136 -12.77 -0.21 14.16
C LEU A 136 -13.29 1.06 13.49
N ALA A 137 -12.70 2.17 13.89
CA ALA A 137 -12.79 3.42 13.16
C ALA A 137 -11.37 3.88 12.83
N HIS A 138 -11.19 4.60 11.73
CA HIS A 138 -9.89 5.15 11.38
C HIS A 138 -9.95 6.65 11.27
N VAL A 139 -8.82 7.28 11.53
CA VAL A 139 -8.62 8.73 11.46
C VAL A 139 -7.38 9.00 10.61
N LEU A 140 -7.56 9.83 9.58
CA LEU A 140 -6.46 10.28 8.75
C LEU A 140 -5.65 11.39 9.45
N PRO A 141 -4.37 11.56 9.13
CA PRO A 141 -3.56 12.62 9.73
C PRO A 141 -4.13 14.04 9.53
N SER A 142 -4.85 14.27 8.43
CA SER A 142 -5.54 15.54 8.15
C SER A 142 -6.72 15.85 9.08
N GLU A 143 -7.22 14.85 9.79
CA GLU A 143 -8.35 14.97 10.71
C GLU A 143 -7.89 15.15 12.16
N VAL A 144 -6.61 14.90 12.44
CA VAL A 144 -6.03 15.00 13.79
C VAL A 144 -5.99 16.46 14.22
N THR A 145 -6.41 16.74 15.47
CA THR A 145 -6.45 18.08 16.03
C THR A 145 -5.44 18.32 17.14
N HIS A 146 -5.21 17.33 17.98
CA HIS A 146 -4.22 17.39 19.06
C HIS A 146 -3.83 15.99 19.55
N TRP A 147 -2.68 15.91 20.23
CA TRP A 147 -2.21 14.70 20.91
C TRP A 147 -1.28 15.08 22.07
N ARG A 148 -1.09 14.15 22.98
CA ARG A 148 -0.14 14.29 24.07
C ARG A 148 0.55 12.94 24.37
N PHE A 149 1.84 12.99 24.57
CA PHE A 149 2.64 11.85 25.03
C PHE A 149 2.99 12.01 26.50
N ASP A 150 3.18 10.90 27.19
CA ASP A 150 3.76 10.84 28.54
C ASP A 150 5.31 10.96 28.50
N ASP A 151 5.93 10.95 29.67
CA ASP A 151 7.39 11.02 29.81
C ASP A 151 8.12 9.76 29.28
N HIS A 152 7.38 8.71 28.98
CA HIS A 152 7.88 7.46 28.41
C HIS A 152 7.64 7.33 26.90
N GLY A 153 7.07 8.36 26.27
CA GLY A 153 6.78 8.39 24.84
C GLY A 153 5.51 7.63 24.43
N ARG A 154 4.62 7.28 25.40
CA ARG A 154 3.33 6.68 25.08
C ARG A 154 2.29 7.77 24.86
N MET A 155 1.48 7.64 23.80
CA MET A 155 0.35 8.53 23.57
C MET A 155 -0.71 8.30 24.64
N VAL A 156 -1.05 9.36 25.38
CA VAL A 156 -2.03 9.34 26.49
C VAL A 156 -3.28 10.15 26.20
N GLU A 157 -3.24 10.96 25.15
CA GLU A 157 -4.39 11.74 24.68
C GLU A 157 -4.34 11.89 23.16
N PHE A 158 -5.50 11.75 22.52
CA PHE A 158 -5.64 11.85 21.08
C PHE A 158 -6.96 12.54 20.73
N GLY A 159 -6.89 13.56 19.89
CA GLY A 159 -8.06 14.30 19.42
C GLY A 159 -8.11 14.43 17.92
N TYR A 160 -9.32 14.31 17.39
CA TYR A 160 -9.58 14.43 15.95
C TYR A 160 -10.92 15.12 15.68
N GLN A 161 -11.09 15.57 14.44
CA GLN A 161 -12.36 16.09 13.96
C GLN A 161 -12.96 15.14 12.90
N SER A 162 -14.27 15.05 12.87
CA SER A 162 -14.99 14.31 11.84
C SER A 162 -16.18 15.13 11.35
N THR A 163 -16.43 15.04 10.07
CA THR A 163 -17.54 15.71 9.42
C THR A 163 -18.70 14.72 9.26
N ILE A 164 -19.82 15.02 9.87
CA ILE A 164 -21.03 14.22 9.79
C ILE A 164 -22.15 14.97 9.09
N LYS A 165 -23.05 14.28 8.45
CA LYS A 165 -24.32 14.83 7.97
C LYS A 165 -25.40 14.60 9.02
N ASP A 166 -26.16 15.63 9.32
CA ASP A 166 -27.32 15.49 10.21
C ASP A 166 -28.57 15.01 9.44
N SER A 167 -29.68 14.82 10.15
CA SER A 167 -30.95 14.40 9.56
C SER A 167 -31.53 15.36 8.50
N GLU A 168 -31.04 16.60 8.44
CA GLU A 168 -31.40 17.62 7.46
C GLU A 168 -30.37 17.74 6.32
N ASP A 169 -29.48 16.75 6.16
CA ASP A 169 -28.35 16.73 5.19
C ASP A 169 -27.34 17.89 5.34
N LYS A 170 -27.37 18.59 6.52
CA LYS A 170 -26.43 19.64 6.83
C LYS A 170 -25.13 19.05 7.37
N THR A 171 -24.02 19.50 6.82
CA THR A 171 -22.70 19.12 7.27
C THR A 171 -22.36 19.76 8.60
N LYS A 172 -22.02 18.96 9.61
CA LYS A 172 -21.57 19.43 10.94
C LYS A 172 -20.23 18.83 11.27
N THR A 173 -19.34 19.62 11.83
CA THR A 173 -18.05 19.15 12.35
C THR A 173 -18.22 18.77 13.81
N ARG A 174 -17.69 17.62 14.18
CA ARG A 174 -17.58 17.15 15.56
C ARG A 174 -16.13 16.95 15.92
N TYR A 175 -15.79 17.26 17.17
CA TYR A 175 -14.46 17.06 17.75
C TYR A 175 -14.52 15.92 18.74
N TYR A 176 -13.63 14.98 18.60
CA TYR A 176 -13.52 13.80 19.45
C TYR A 176 -12.21 13.86 20.21
N THR A 177 -12.25 13.56 21.49
CA THR A 177 -11.05 13.48 22.34
C THR A 177 -11.10 12.16 23.10
N TRP A 178 -10.01 11.41 23.06
CA TRP A 178 -9.81 10.19 23.80
C TRP A 178 -8.62 10.35 24.75
N THR A 179 -8.77 9.81 25.94
CA THR A 179 -7.71 9.69 26.95
C THR A 179 -7.59 8.24 27.39
N GLU A 180 -6.74 7.93 28.35
CA GLU A 180 -6.60 6.57 28.89
C GLU A 180 -7.82 6.09 29.67
N THR A 181 -8.70 6.99 30.11
CA THR A 181 -9.85 6.68 30.97
C THR A 181 -11.18 7.20 30.47
N ALA A 182 -11.18 8.19 29.59
CA ALA A 182 -12.40 8.91 29.20
C ALA A 182 -12.40 9.28 27.71
N TRP A 183 -13.59 9.55 27.21
CA TRP A 183 -13.81 10.11 25.88
C TRP A 183 -14.79 11.29 25.93
N ALA A 184 -14.66 12.22 25.01
CA ALA A 184 -15.56 13.34 24.87
C ALA A 184 -15.83 13.63 23.38
N VAL A 185 -17.04 14.09 23.09
CA VAL A 185 -17.47 14.59 21.79
C VAL A 185 -17.96 16.02 21.95
N ALA A 186 -17.43 16.95 21.19
CA ALA A 186 -17.83 18.34 21.18
C ALA A 186 -18.40 18.75 19.81
N ASP A 187 -19.23 19.77 19.81
CA ASP A 187 -19.77 20.41 18.59
C ASP A 187 -18.76 21.35 17.93
N GLU A 188 -19.18 21.99 16.85
CA GLU A 188 -18.40 23.01 16.12
C GLU A 188 -18.00 24.23 16.96
N ASN A 189 -18.73 24.54 18.07
CA ASN A 189 -18.38 25.55 19.03
C ASN A 189 -17.48 25.04 20.16
N LYS A 190 -17.00 23.78 20.06
CA LYS A 190 -16.20 23.09 21.08
C LYS A 190 -16.94 22.90 22.41
N GLN A 191 -18.28 22.90 22.39
CA GLN A 191 -19.10 22.57 23.56
C GLN A 191 -19.28 21.05 23.63
N ILE A 192 -19.02 20.46 24.77
CA ILE A 192 -19.16 19.01 24.98
C ILE A 192 -20.65 18.65 24.89
N ILE A 193 -20.99 17.78 23.94
CA ILE A 193 -22.34 17.26 23.70
C ILE A 193 -22.51 15.83 24.24
N ARG A 194 -21.43 15.07 24.32
CA ARG A 194 -21.38 13.70 24.88
C ARG A 194 -20.02 13.48 25.50
N GLN A 195 -19.99 12.77 26.61
CA GLN A 195 -18.75 12.31 27.26
C GLN A 195 -19.03 11.03 28.06
N GLY A 196 -18.00 10.28 28.34
CA GLY A 196 -18.08 9.07 29.16
C GLY A 196 -16.70 8.61 29.60
N GLU A 197 -16.71 7.64 30.52
CA GLU A 197 -15.51 6.95 30.95
C GLU A 197 -15.47 5.55 30.33
N HIS A 198 -14.27 5.03 30.16
CA HIS A 198 -14.02 3.64 29.77
C HIS A 198 -12.97 3.02 30.69
N GLY A 199 -13.14 1.75 31.01
CA GLY A 199 -12.32 1.06 32.01
C GLY A 199 -11.02 0.45 31.48
N LEU A 200 -10.50 0.89 30.32
CA LEU A 200 -9.35 0.25 29.67
C LEU A 200 -8.01 0.53 30.36
N GLY A 201 -7.88 1.70 31.04
CA GLY A 201 -6.61 2.15 31.61
C GLY A 201 -5.51 2.41 30.58
N ARG A 202 -5.86 2.51 29.30
CA ARG A 202 -4.99 2.83 28.17
C ARG A 202 -5.79 3.47 27.05
N LEU A 203 -5.10 4.25 26.21
CA LEU A 203 -5.71 4.91 25.06
C LEU A 203 -6.16 3.85 24.02
N PRO A 204 -7.44 3.82 23.59
CA PRO A 204 -7.93 2.86 22.59
C PRO A 204 -7.61 3.28 21.14
N VAL A 205 -6.40 3.77 20.92
CA VAL A 205 -5.93 4.27 19.61
C VAL A 205 -4.60 3.62 19.26
N VAL A 206 -4.52 3.04 18.08
CA VAL A 206 -3.30 2.46 17.51
C VAL A 206 -2.73 3.41 16.47
N GLN A 207 -1.45 3.78 16.62
CA GLN A 207 -0.68 4.48 15.59
C GLN A 207 -0.13 3.43 14.62
N TRP A 208 -0.61 3.45 13.39
CA TRP A 208 -0.11 2.56 12.35
C TRP A 208 0.73 3.33 11.34
N PHE A 209 2.04 3.14 11.41
CA PHE A 209 2.99 3.83 10.56
C PHE A 209 3.18 3.13 9.20
N GLY A 210 3.37 3.92 8.15
CA GLY A 210 3.70 3.42 6.81
C GLY A 210 5.13 2.87 6.68
N ARG A 211 5.99 3.15 7.65
CA ARG A 211 7.37 2.65 7.80
C ARG A 211 7.76 2.71 9.27
N SER A 212 8.86 2.04 9.65
CA SER A 212 9.41 2.18 11.00
C SER A 212 9.72 3.66 11.30
N ASN A 213 9.21 4.16 12.41
CA ASN A 213 9.29 5.56 12.80
C ASN A 213 9.39 5.70 14.32
N ASP A 214 9.77 6.89 14.80
CA ASP A 214 9.72 7.22 16.22
C ASP A 214 8.25 7.28 16.67
N PRO A 215 7.82 6.49 17.66
CA PRO A 215 6.46 6.53 18.19
C PRO A 215 6.02 7.92 18.70
N MET A 216 6.96 8.77 19.11
CA MET A 216 6.69 10.15 19.55
C MET A 216 6.43 11.12 18.38
N GLU A 217 6.71 10.72 17.14
CA GLU A 217 6.39 11.52 15.95
C GLU A 217 4.97 11.22 15.48
N ALA A 218 3.99 11.95 16.01
CA ALA A 218 2.58 11.71 15.69
C ALA A 218 2.26 11.92 14.20
N LEU A 219 2.90 12.87 13.53
CA LEU A 219 2.69 13.18 12.10
C LEU A 219 4.00 13.07 11.33
N PRO A 220 4.46 11.86 11.01
CA PRO A 220 5.69 11.65 10.25
C PRO A 220 5.53 12.14 8.80
N PRO A 221 6.62 12.57 8.15
CA PRO A 221 6.59 12.96 6.75
C PRO A 221 6.19 11.76 5.87
N PRO A 222 5.20 11.94 4.96
CA PRO A 222 4.75 10.88 4.07
C PRO A 222 5.86 10.40 3.12
N GLU A 223 6.02 9.10 2.98
CA GLU A 223 7.08 8.48 2.17
C GLU A 223 6.96 8.85 0.67
N PHE A 224 5.74 8.90 0.15
CA PHE A 224 5.46 9.12 -1.27
C PHE A 224 5.19 10.59 -1.63
N LEU A 225 5.47 11.55 -0.75
CA LEU A 225 5.27 12.98 -1.04
C LEU A 225 6.07 13.43 -2.27
N SER A 226 7.34 13.03 -2.37
CA SER A 226 8.18 13.39 -3.52
C SER A 226 7.67 12.77 -4.82
N VAL A 227 7.11 11.56 -4.77
CA VAL A 227 6.46 10.91 -5.92
C VAL A 227 5.23 11.69 -6.37
N ALA A 228 4.35 12.07 -5.43
CA ALA A 228 3.16 12.86 -5.74
C ALA A 228 3.50 14.24 -6.32
N GLN A 229 4.51 14.91 -5.77
CA GLN A 229 5.02 16.19 -6.29
C GLN A 229 5.60 16.03 -7.70
N THR A 230 6.37 14.99 -7.95
CA THR A 230 6.90 14.71 -9.30
C THR A 230 5.78 14.39 -10.28
N ASN A 231 4.77 13.62 -9.87
CA ASN A 231 3.60 13.33 -10.70
C ASN A 231 2.80 14.60 -11.03
N TYR A 232 2.73 15.56 -10.10
CA TYR A 232 2.19 16.89 -10.37
C TYR A 232 2.97 17.63 -11.46
N TYR A 233 4.32 17.58 -11.43
CA TYR A 233 5.14 18.16 -12.50
C TYR A 233 4.93 17.49 -13.84
N VAL A 234 4.84 16.17 -13.88
CA VAL A 234 4.50 15.41 -15.10
C VAL A 234 3.17 15.88 -15.68
N TYR A 235 2.16 16.09 -14.84
CA TYR A 235 0.87 16.62 -15.25
C TYR A 235 0.98 18.00 -15.93
N GLN A 236 1.79 18.92 -15.37
CA GLN A 236 2.05 20.23 -15.99
C GLN A 236 2.70 20.07 -17.38
N LEU A 237 3.74 19.24 -17.48
CA LEU A 237 4.47 19.01 -18.72
C LEU A 237 3.60 18.33 -19.79
N CYS A 238 2.81 17.34 -19.43
CA CYS A 238 1.85 16.70 -20.33
C CYS A 238 0.85 17.70 -20.92
N SER A 239 0.40 18.65 -20.12
CA SER A 239 -0.50 19.71 -20.56
C SER A 239 0.16 20.62 -21.62
N TRP A 240 1.42 21.02 -21.45
CA TRP A 240 2.16 21.80 -22.45
C TRP A 240 2.52 20.97 -23.68
N HIS A 241 2.91 19.73 -23.50
CA HIS A 241 3.19 18.81 -24.60
C HIS A 241 1.96 18.62 -25.50
N THR A 242 0.78 18.38 -24.92
CA THR A 242 -0.47 18.29 -25.68
C THR A 242 -0.78 19.56 -26.48
N GLN A 243 -0.55 20.73 -25.89
CA GLN A 243 -0.74 22.02 -26.56
C GLN A 243 0.22 22.19 -27.77
N ILE A 244 1.49 21.81 -27.60
CA ILE A 244 2.46 21.85 -28.69
C ILE A 244 2.07 20.89 -29.80
N LEU A 245 1.74 19.64 -29.49
CA LEU A 245 1.31 18.66 -30.49
C LEU A 245 0.07 19.14 -31.25
N GLN A 246 -0.90 19.72 -30.58
CA GLN A 246 -2.09 20.27 -31.20
C GLN A 246 -1.76 21.39 -32.18
N ASN A 247 -0.83 22.30 -31.81
CA ASN A 247 -0.40 23.40 -32.68
C ASN A 247 0.46 22.90 -33.86
N GLN A 248 1.25 21.84 -33.67
CA GLN A 248 2.12 21.27 -34.72
C GLN A 248 1.35 20.40 -35.71
N THR A 249 0.19 19.87 -35.33
CA THR A 249 -0.62 19.03 -36.23
C THR A 249 -1.15 19.79 -37.45
N PHE A 250 -1.26 21.12 -37.35
CA PHE A 250 -1.78 21.96 -38.42
C PHE A 250 -0.68 22.78 -39.05
N SER A 251 -0.26 22.40 -40.25
CA SER A 251 0.64 23.19 -41.07
C SER A 251 -0.05 24.49 -41.54
N ILE A 252 0.67 25.59 -41.51
CA ILE A 252 0.17 26.91 -41.93
C ILE A 252 0.63 27.15 -43.36
N LEU A 253 -0.30 27.33 -44.30
CA LEU A 253 0.02 27.77 -45.63
C LEU A 253 0.34 29.28 -45.61
N VAL A 254 1.51 29.67 -46.09
CA VAL A 254 1.93 31.06 -46.24
C VAL A 254 1.91 31.39 -47.71
N MET A 255 1.16 32.41 -48.07
CA MET A 255 1.01 32.87 -49.46
C MET A 255 0.91 34.40 -49.52
N PRO A 256 1.19 35.04 -50.70
CA PRO A 256 1.00 36.46 -50.84
C PRO A 256 -0.43 36.92 -50.52
N ASP A 257 -0.54 38.08 -49.86
CA ASP A 257 -1.84 38.69 -49.59
C ASP A 257 -2.48 39.20 -50.87
N ASN A 258 -3.56 38.55 -51.31
CA ASN A 258 -4.34 38.93 -52.46
C ASN A 258 -5.67 39.66 -52.08
N GLY A 259 -5.77 40.18 -50.86
CA GLY A 259 -6.94 40.92 -50.36
C GLY A 259 -8.13 40.07 -49.89
N ALA A 260 -7.94 38.76 -49.72
CA ALA A 260 -8.99 37.90 -49.16
C ALA A 260 -9.14 38.13 -47.65
N THR A 261 -10.36 38.49 -47.21
CA THR A 261 -10.63 38.89 -45.82
C THR A 261 -11.10 37.75 -44.90
N ASP A 262 -11.33 36.55 -45.40
CA ASP A 262 -11.82 35.42 -44.63
C ASP A 262 -10.75 34.33 -44.49
N ILE A 263 -10.07 34.30 -43.33
CA ILE A 263 -9.12 33.25 -42.98
C ILE A 263 -9.76 32.35 -41.94
N THR A 264 -10.12 31.13 -42.33
CA THR A 264 -10.63 30.11 -41.44
C THR A 264 -9.48 29.33 -40.80
N ILE A 265 -9.45 29.27 -39.47
CA ILE A 265 -8.45 28.51 -38.73
C ILE A 265 -8.85 27.02 -38.70
N GLY A 266 -8.10 26.17 -39.38
CA GLY A 266 -8.29 24.73 -39.45
C GLY A 266 -7.10 24.05 -40.14
N THR A 267 -7.29 22.84 -40.62
CA THR A 267 -6.31 22.15 -41.50
C THR A 267 -5.96 22.94 -42.75
N ASN A 268 -6.73 23.99 -43.04
CA ASN A 268 -6.59 24.88 -44.17
C ASN A 268 -6.23 26.30 -43.76
N ASN A 269 -5.33 26.47 -42.77
CA ASN A 269 -4.84 27.79 -42.40
C ASN A 269 -4.03 28.42 -43.52
N VAL A 270 -4.35 29.67 -43.86
CA VAL A 270 -3.60 30.45 -44.82
C VAL A 270 -3.09 31.72 -44.16
N LEU A 271 -1.79 31.90 -44.15
CA LEU A 271 -1.13 33.17 -43.80
C LEU A 271 -0.75 33.91 -45.06
N THR A 272 -1.28 35.12 -45.21
CA THR A 272 -0.96 35.96 -46.34
C THR A 272 0.16 36.94 -45.99
N TYR A 273 1.02 37.26 -46.98
CA TYR A 273 2.07 38.26 -46.88
C TYR A 273 2.01 39.21 -48.10
N PRO A 274 2.64 40.42 -48.06
CA PRO A 274 2.56 41.38 -49.16
C PRO A 274 2.92 40.79 -50.49
N PRO A 275 2.17 41.11 -51.61
CA PRO A 275 2.39 40.53 -52.93
C PRO A 275 3.73 40.89 -53.56
N GLU A 276 4.42 41.88 -53.02
CA GLU A 276 5.77 42.32 -53.48
C GLU A 276 6.89 41.39 -52.96
N SER A 277 6.57 40.48 -52.04
CA SER A 277 7.52 39.51 -51.52
C SER A 277 7.79 38.43 -52.56
N GLN A 278 9.06 38.21 -52.91
CA GLN A 278 9.50 37.24 -53.93
C GLN A 278 9.48 35.77 -53.45
N HIS A 279 8.81 35.47 -52.32
CA HIS A 279 8.75 34.11 -51.81
C HIS A 279 7.57 33.33 -52.40
N PRO A 280 7.76 32.09 -52.88
CA PRO A 280 6.65 31.25 -53.30
C PRO A 280 5.79 30.82 -52.13
N PRO A 281 4.50 30.51 -52.36
CA PRO A 281 3.66 29.90 -51.31
C PRO A 281 4.35 28.67 -50.73
N SER A 282 4.37 28.58 -49.41
CA SER A 282 5.00 27.46 -48.68
C SER A 282 4.24 27.09 -47.44
N TYR A 283 4.34 25.82 -47.04
CA TYR A 283 3.82 25.39 -45.76
C TYR A 283 4.89 25.60 -44.68
N ILE A 284 4.51 26.27 -43.59
CA ILE A 284 5.35 26.42 -42.41
C ILE A 284 4.79 25.45 -41.37
N SER A 285 5.63 24.54 -40.91
CA SER A 285 5.36 23.71 -39.75
C SER A 285 6.15 24.23 -38.56
N PRO A 286 5.55 24.29 -37.34
CA PRO A 286 6.31 24.62 -36.16
C PRO A 286 7.45 23.61 -35.95
N ASP A 287 8.53 24.04 -35.28
CA ASP A 287 9.66 23.18 -34.92
C ASP A 287 9.22 22.05 -33.97
N ALA A 288 9.59 20.82 -34.29
CA ALA A 288 9.27 19.64 -33.47
C ALA A 288 10.21 19.47 -32.26
N ALA A 289 11.36 20.14 -32.24
CA ALA A 289 12.36 19.98 -31.17
C ALA A 289 11.80 20.26 -29.75
N PRO A 290 10.96 21.28 -29.49
CA PRO A 290 10.40 21.50 -28.18
C PRO A 290 9.51 20.34 -27.68
N ALA A 291 8.78 19.67 -28.57
CA ALA A 291 7.95 18.51 -28.19
C ALA A 291 8.81 17.33 -27.73
N GLN A 292 9.92 17.06 -28.45
CA GLN A 292 10.86 16.00 -28.08
C GLN A 292 11.51 16.26 -26.72
N VAL A 293 11.96 17.50 -26.44
CA VAL A 293 12.53 17.88 -25.15
C VAL A 293 11.53 17.63 -23.99
N LEU A 294 10.24 17.93 -24.22
CA LEU A 294 9.21 17.65 -23.22
C LEU A 294 8.99 16.15 -23.02
N THR A 295 8.98 15.36 -24.09
CA THR A 295 8.87 13.90 -24.02
C THR A 295 10.02 13.31 -23.21
N ASP A 296 11.26 13.66 -23.55
CA ASP A 296 12.46 13.18 -22.86
C ASP A 296 12.44 13.56 -21.36
N GLN A 297 11.96 14.77 -21.03
CA GLN A 297 11.84 15.20 -19.64
C GLN A 297 10.73 14.47 -18.89
N ILE A 298 9.59 14.20 -19.52
CA ILE A 298 8.48 13.42 -18.95
C ILE A 298 8.97 12.01 -18.65
N ASP A 299 9.61 11.34 -19.61
CA ASP A 299 10.14 9.99 -19.46
C ASP A 299 11.18 9.91 -18.34
N ARG A 300 12.07 10.92 -18.26
CA ARG A 300 13.03 11.02 -17.16
C ARG A 300 12.35 11.12 -15.79
N LEU A 301 11.32 11.98 -15.66
CA LEU A 301 10.61 12.16 -14.39
C LEU A 301 9.81 10.91 -13.99
N ILE A 302 9.24 10.20 -14.96
CA ILE A 302 8.58 8.91 -14.72
C ILE A 302 9.60 7.90 -14.18
N GLY A 303 10.78 7.78 -14.81
CA GLY A 303 11.86 6.94 -14.31
C GLY A 303 12.31 7.30 -12.89
N GLU A 304 12.40 8.61 -12.58
CA GLU A 304 12.73 9.08 -11.22
C GLU A 304 11.66 8.74 -10.19
N MET A 305 10.36 8.78 -10.52
CA MET A 305 9.31 8.34 -9.60
C MET A 305 9.47 6.88 -9.18
N TYR A 306 9.76 5.98 -10.13
CA TYR A 306 10.03 4.57 -9.83
C TYR A 306 11.31 4.39 -9.03
N ARG A 307 12.38 5.12 -9.36
CA ARG A 307 13.64 5.07 -8.62
C ARG A 307 13.49 5.55 -7.17
N MET A 308 12.75 6.66 -6.93
CA MET A 308 12.49 7.19 -5.59
C MET A 308 11.63 6.25 -4.76
N SER A 309 10.66 5.60 -5.38
CA SER A 309 9.80 4.63 -4.69
C SER A 309 10.54 3.36 -4.27
N GLY A 310 11.65 3.03 -4.95
CA GLY A 310 12.43 1.81 -4.68
C GLY A 310 11.71 0.50 -5.02
N ILE A 311 10.70 0.57 -5.90
CA ILE A 311 9.91 -0.57 -6.37
C ILE A 311 10.06 -0.79 -7.89
N ASP A 312 11.07 -0.19 -8.50
CA ASP A 312 11.40 -0.32 -9.91
C ASP A 312 11.55 -1.79 -10.36
N SER A 313 12.03 -2.66 -9.49
CA SER A 313 12.12 -4.11 -9.74
C SER A 313 10.76 -4.83 -9.77
N VAL A 314 9.75 -4.31 -9.07
CA VAL A 314 8.41 -4.94 -9.00
C VAL A 314 7.53 -4.52 -10.18
N ILE A 315 7.68 -3.31 -10.68
CA ILE A 315 6.81 -2.74 -11.72
C ILE A 315 7.35 -3.00 -13.14
N GLY A 316 8.50 -3.64 -13.27
CA GLY A 316 9.00 -4.10 -14.58
C GLY A 316 9.52 -2.99 -15.49
N VAL A 317 9.99 -1.85 -14.97
CA VAL A 317 10.76 -0.87 -15.74
C VAL A 317 12.07 -1.52 -16.15
N GLN A 318 12.10 -2.05 -17.37
CA GLN A 318 13.25 -2.77 -17.92
C GLN A 318 14.35 -1.78 -18.27
N THR A 319 15.26 -1.54 -17.34
CA THR A 319 16.60 -1.06 -17.67
C THR A 319 17.51 -2.24 -17.97
N ALA A 320 18.38 -2.13 -18.97
CA ALA A 320 19.38 -3.17 -19.29
C ALA A 320 20.40 -3.28 -18.15
N LYS A 321 20.06 -4.06 -17.11
CA LYS A 321 20.91 -4.35 -15.95
C LYS A 321 21.40 -5.80 -16.01
N SER A 322 22.60 -6.06 -15.48
CA SER A 322 23.09 -7.45 -15.29
C SER A 322 22.21 -8.23 -14.30
N GLY A 323 22.21 -9.56 -14.37
CA GLY A 323 21.45 -10.40 -13.46
C GLY A 323 21.74 -10.11 -11.99
N VAL A 324 23.01 -9.92 -11.63
CA VAL A 324 23.43 -9.57 -10.26
C VAL A 324 22.88 -8.20 -9.83
N ALA A 325 22.89 -7.19 -10.70
CA ALA A 325 22.34 -5.87 -10.36
C ALA A 325 20.81 -5.94 -10.13
N ARG A 326 20.08 -6.75 -10.91
CA ARG A 326 18.64 -7.00 -10.69
C ARG A 326 18.38 -7.67 -9.35
N GLN A 327 19.23 -8.62 -8.96
CA GLN A 327 19.10 -9.31 -7.67
C GLN A 327 19.29 -8.35 -6.50
N TRP A 328 20.26 -7.41 -6.56
CA TRP A 328 20.45 -6.39 -5.54
C TRP A 328 19.28 -5.39 -5.46
N ASP A 329 18.75 -4.96 -6.60
CA ASP A 329 17.58 -4.07 -6.64
C ASP A 329 16.36 -4.76 -6.03
N PHE A 330 16.18 -6.04 -6.34
CA PHE A 330 15.10 -6.84 -5.79
C PHE A 330 15.24 -7.02 -4.28
N GLU A 331 16.44 -7.34 -3.77
CA GLU A 331 16.70 -7.51 -2.33
C GLU A 331 16.37 -6.24 -1.55
N ARG A 332 16.73 -5.07 -2.08
CA ARG A 332 16.39 -3.78 -1.47
C ARG A 332 14.87 -3.53 -1.44
N THR A 333 14.15 -3.92 -2.50
CA THR A 333 12.69 -3.82 -2.54
C THR A 333 12.06 -4.78 -1.54
N ASN A 334 12.55 -6.03 -1.51
CA ASN A 334 12.08 -7.05 -0.57
C ASN A 334 12.23 -6.58 0.89
N GLN A 335 13.38 -5.98 1.25
CA GLN A 335 13.59 -5.46 2.60
C GLN A 335 12.56 -4.39 2.97
N ARG A 336 12.21 -3.47 2.07
CA ARG A 336 11.18 -2.44 2.32
C ARG A 336 9.79 -3.05 2.51
N LEU A 337 9.45 -4.09 1.75
CA LEU A 337 8.19 -4.82 1.93
C LEU A 337 8.15 -5.55 3.26
N VAL A 338 9.26 -6.19 3.66
CA VAL A 338 9.39 -6.85 4.96
C VAL A 338 9.23 -5.85 6.10
N ASP A 339 9.92 -4.71 6.04
CA ASP A 339 9.82 -3.66 7.07
C ASP A 339 8.37 -3.17 7.22
N PHE A 340 7.64 -3.02 6.10
CA PHE A 340 6.25 -2.62 6.17
C PHE A 340 5.32 -3.76 6.62
N ALA A 341 5.59 -5.00 6.24
CA ALA A 341 4.84 -6.17 6.75
C ALA A 341 4.95 -6.28 8.28
N ILE A 342 6.12 -5.96 8.86
CA ILE A 342 6.30 -5.87 10.32
C ILE A 342 5.38 -4.79 10.92
N GLN A 343 5.31 -3.60 10.31
CA GLN A 343 4.42 -2.54 10.79
C GLN A 343 2.93 -2.94 10.72
N CYS A 344 2.53 -3.67 9.67
CA CYS A 344 1.17 -4.21 9.56
C CYS A 344 0.87 -5.23 10.67
N GLU A 345 1.81 -6.15 10.92
CA GLU A 345 1.69 -7.17 11.95
C GLU A 345 1.58 -6.58 13.36
N GLU A 346 2.44 -5.61 13.69
CA GLU A 346 2.43 -4.92 14.98
C GLU A 346 1.12 -4.13 15.18
N ALA A 347 0.65 -3.44 14.15
CA ALA A 347 -0.61 -2.69 14.20
C ALA A 347 -1.81 -3.62 14.40
N GLU A 348 -1.87 -4.73 13.66
CA GLU A 348 -2.95 -5.71 13.80
C GLU A 348 -2.96 -6.37 15.19
N LYS A 349 -1.79 -6.76 15.72
CA LYS A 349 -1.65 -7.26 17.09
C LYS A 349 -2.14 -6.24 18.14
N ALA A 350 -1.77 -4.97 17.94
CA ALA A 350 -2.21 -3.90 18.84
C ALA A 350 -3.73 -3.66 18.79
N ILE A 351 -4.35 -3.76 17.62
CA ILE A 351 -5.80 -3.66 17.41
C ILE A 351 -6.51 -4.79 18.17
N VAL A 352 -6.07 -6.04 17.99
CA VAL A 352 -6.70 -7.19 18.67
C VAL A 352 -6.46 -7.15 20.18
N ALA A 353 -5.29 -6.70 20.66
CA ALA A 353 -5.05 -6.50 22.08
C ALA A 353 -5.96 -5.43 22.72
N LEU A 354 -6.41 -4.43 21.95
CA LEU A 354 -7.45 -3.50 22.40
C LEU A 354 -8.85 -4.12 22.37
N TYR A 355 -9.14 -4.98 21.38
CA TYR A 355 -10.38 -5.76 21.36
C TYR A 355 -10.49 -6.66 22.60
N GLU A 356 -9.42 -7.39 22.95
CA GLU A 356 -9.36 -8.22 24.17
C GLU A 356 -9.58 -7.38 25.45
N ALA A 357 -8.99 -6.18 25.50
CA ALA A 357 -9.17 -5.27 26.63
C ALA A 357 -10.63 -4.79 26.77
N TRP A 358 -11.33 -4.52 25.66
CA TRP A 358 -12.73 -4.13 25.66
C TRP A 358 -13.68 -5.26 26.07
N THR A 359 -13.39 -6.48 25.62
CA THR A 359 -14.27 -7.63 25.85
C THR A 359 -13.95 -8.39 27.13
N GLY A 360 -12.74 -8.23 27.64
CA GLY A 360 -12.23 -9.05 28.75
C GLY A 360 -11.97 -10.51 28.36
N GLU A 361 -12.04 -10.86 27.07
CA GLU A 361 -11.82 -12.21 26.55
C GLU A 361 -10.37 -12.34 26.06
N ALA A 362 -9.62 -13.31 26.53
CA ALA A 362 -8.30 -13.62 26.01
C ALA A 362 -8.47 -14.49 24.74
N ILE A 363 -8.20 -13.90 23.59
CA ILE A 363 -8.30 -14.58 22.28
C ILE A 363 -7.02 -15.37 21.97
N GLY A 364 -5.87 -14.97 22.57
CA GLY A 364 -4.58 -15.61 22.29
C GLY A 364 -4.16 -15.41 20.83
N TYR A 365 -4.37 -14.21 20.32
CA TYR A 365 -4.20 -13.88 18.91
C TYR A 365 -2.74 -13.87 18.48
N ILE A 366 -2.45 -14.62 17.42
CA ILE A 366 -1.16 -14.62 16.73
C ILE A 366 -1.43 -14.35 15.25
N CYS A 367 -0.72 -13.43 14.64
CA CYS A 367 -0.71 -13.25 13.20
C CYS A 367 0.71 -13.24 12.68
N GLU A 368 0.90 -13.83 11.49
CA GLU A 368 2.18 -13.90 10.80
C GLU A 368 2.03 -13.34 9.39
N TYR A 369 2.75 -12.25 9.15
CA TYR A 369 2.81 -11.62 7.83
C TYR A 369 3.97 -12.18 7.01
N PRO A 370 3.87 -12.20 5.67
CA PRO A 370 4.95 -12.68 4.80
C PRO A 370 6.26 -11.91 5.02
N ARG A 371 7.39 -12.63 4.98
CA ARG A 371 8.76 -12.06 5.11
C ARG A 371 9.59 -12.25 3.85
N ASP A 372 9.09 -12.95 2.83
CA ASP A 372 9.72 -13.12 1.54
C ASP A 372 8.71 -12.85 0.43
N PHE A 373 9.04 -11.89 -0.43
CA PHE A 373 8.19 -11.44 -1.53
C PHE A 373 8.77 -11.80 -2.90
N LYS A 374 9.74 -12.76 -2.92
CA LYS A 374 10.32 -13.22 -4.17
C LYS A 374 9.25 -13.83 -5.05
N ILE A 375 9.20 -13.38 -6.29
CA ILE A 375 8.48 -14.05 -7.35
C ILE A 375 9.45 -15.13 -7.86
N SER A 376 9.50 -16.29 -7.19
CA SER A 376 10.21 -17.44 -7.73
C SER A 376 9.40 -17.97 -8.93
N ASP A 377 10.05 -18.14 -10.07
CA ASP A 377 9.50 -19.01 -11.10
C ASP A 377 9.37 -20.41 -10.45
N VAL A 378 8.19 -21.02 -10.58
CA VAL A 378 7.92 -22.35 -9.99
C VAL A 378 8.96 -23.35 -10.47
N ALA A 379 9.41 -23.24 -11.72
CA ALA A 379 10.47 -24.09 -12.29
C ALA A 379 11.82 -23.89 -11.59
N ASP A 380 12.20 -22.63 -11.28
CA ASP A 380 13.42 -22.31 -10.54
C ASP A 380 13.34 -22.78 -9.09
N GLY A 381 12.17 -22.63 -8.46
CA GLY A 381 11.91 -23.13 -7.11
C GLY A 381 12.05 -24.65 -6.99
N LEU A 382 11.50 -25.38 -7.96
CA LEU A 382 11.64 -26.84 -8.04
C LEU A 382 13.08 -27.28 -8.29
N ALA A 383 13.81 -26.59 -9.18
CA ALA A 383 15.22 -26.87 -9.44
C ALA A 383 16.08 -26.60 -8.19
N GLN A 384 15.81 -25.56 -7.43
CA GLN A 384 16.49 -25.27 -6.16
C GLN A 384 16.15 -26.30 -5.08
N ALA A 385 14.89 -26.73 -4.98
CA ALA A 385 14.47 -27.77 -4.05
C ALA A 385 15.12 -29.12 -4.39
N GLN A 386 15.19 -29.50 -5.68
CA GLN A 386 15.89 -30.69 -6.12
C GLN A 386 17.38 -30.61 -5.80
N ALA A 387 18.02 -29.46 -6.08
CA ALA A 387 19.44 -29.26 -5.74
C ALA A 387 19.68 -29.30 -4.22
N ALA A 388 18.73 -28.84 -3.42
CA ALA A 388 18.79 -28.89 -1.95
C ALA A 388 18.70 -30.36 -1.46
N LEU A 389 17.84 -31.20 -2.05
CA LEU A 389 17.72 -32.61 -1.74
C LEU A 389 18.97 -33.38 -2.21
N ASP A 390 19.54 -33.02 -3.36
CA ASP A 390 20.75 -33.62 -3.92
C ASP A 390 22.01 -33.36 -3.08
N LEU A 391 21.97 -32.37 -2.14
CA LEU A 391 23.06 -32.18 -1.16
C LEU A 391 23.23 -33.37 -0.20
N GLY A 392 22.28 -34.30 -0.15
CA GLY A 392 22.38 -35.53 0.62
C GLY A 392 22.50 -35.28 2.13
N LEU A 393 21.93 -34.20 2.65
CA LEU A 393 21.89 -33.97 4.10
C LEU A 393 20.96 -35.01 4.73
N ASP A 394 21.53 -35.83 5.60
CA ASP A 394 20.81 -36.89 6.31
C ASP A 394 20.01 -36.35 7.49
N SER A 395 19.08 -35.46 7.18
CA SER A 395 18.14 -34.85 8.14
C SER A 395 16.74 -34.90 7.56
N LYS A 396 15.89 -35.68 8.20
CA LYS A 396 14.49 -35.86 7.79
C LYS A 396 13.67 -34.61 7.98
N THR A 397 13.90 -33.88 9.07
CA THR A 397 13.29 -32.56 9.30
C THR A 397 13.62 -31.61 8.14
N TYR A 398 14.87 -31.64 7.63
CA TYR A 398 15.26 -30.86 6.47
C TYR A 398 14.49 -31.26 5.21
N GLN A 399 14.35 -32.58 4.95
CA GLN A 399 13.60 -33.08 3.80
C GLN A 399 12.12 -32.71 3.85
N VAL A 400 11.49 -32.77 5.05
CA VAL A 400 10.10 -32.36 5.28
C VAL A 400 9.95 -30.84 5.05
N GLU A 401 10.88 -30.00 5.54
CA GLU A 401 10.84 -28.56 5.32
C GLU A 401 11.05 -28.18 3.84
N VAL A 402 11.89 -28.89 3.10
CA VAL A 402 12.03 -28.70 1.65
C VAL A 402 10.74 -29.09 0.94
N ALA A 403 10.12 -30.23 1.31
CA ALA A 403 8.84 -30.67 0.75
C ALA A 403 7.72 -29.68 1.06
N ARG A 404 7.68 -29.10 2.27
CA ARG A 404 6.72 -28.06 2.68
C ARG A 404 6.84 -26.84 1.78
N LYS A 405 8.05 -26.33 1.55
CA LYS A 405 8.29 -25.19 0.64
C LYS A 405 7.89 -25.48 -0.80
N VAL A 406 8.14 -26.70 -1.28
CA VAL A 406 7.70 -27.13 -2.61
C VAL A 406 6.17 -27.14 -2.69
N LEU A 407 5.50 -27.66 -1.67
CA LEU A 407 4.04 -27.73 -1.61
C LEU A 407 3.41 -26.31 -1.63
N GLU A 408 3.92 -25.41 -0.81
CA GLU A 408 3.47 -24.00 -0.75
C GLU A 408 3.70 -23.26 -2.09
N ALA A 409 4.82 -23.52 -2.76
CA ALA A 409 5.13 -22.90 -4.04
C ALA A 409 4.30 -23.47 -5.21
N TYR A 410 3.99 -24.77 -5.20
CA TYR A 410 3.34 -25.47 -6.31
C TYR A 410 1.83 -25.51 -6.18
N LEU A 411 1.31 -25.60 -4.96
CA LEU A 411 -0.12 -25.70 -4.62
C LEU A 411 -0.52 -24.65 -3.58
N PRO A 412 -0.37 -23.34 -3.89
CA PRO A 412 -0.57 -22.27 -2.91
C PRO A 412 -2.01 -22.15 -2.39
N ASN A 413 -2.98 -22.77 -3.05
CA ASN A 413 -4.40 -22.70 -2.71
C ASN A 413 -4.94 -24.05 -2.21
N LEU A 414 -4.12 -24.88 -1.58
CA LEU A 414 -4.60 -26.12 -0.94
C LEU A 414 -5.52 -25.78 0.25
N GLU A 415 -6.61 -26.53 0.34
CA GLU A 415 -7.46 -26.49 1.51
C GLU A 415 -6.66 -26.87 2.79
N PRO A 416 -6.77 -26.13 3.91
CA PRO A 416 -5.96 -26.35 5.10
C PRO A 416 -5.97 -27.81 5.58
N ALA A 417 -7.12 -28.46 5.58
CA ALA A 417 -7.24 -29.88 5.97
C ALA A 417 -6.44 -30.83 5.07
N THR A 418 -6.36 -30.52 3.76
CA THR A 418 -5.57 -31.30 2.78
C THR A 418 -4.08 -31.04 2.96
N TYR A 419 -3.70 -29.79 3.23
CA TYR A 419 -2.32 -29.41 3.52
C TYR A 419 -1.80 -30.12 4.77
N ASP A 420 -2.54 -30.08 5.86
CA ASP A 420 -2.18 -30.75 7.13
C ASP A 420 -2.09 -32.26 6.98
N ALA A 421 -2.98 -32.88 6.19
CA ALA A 421 -2.92 -34.30 5.89
C ALA A 421 -1.63 -34.67 5.15
N ILE A 422 -1.25 -33.92 4.11
CA ILE A 422 -0.02 -34.18 3.35
C ILE A 422 1.23 -34.03 4.24
N ILE A 423 1.28 -32.96 5.07
CA ILE A 423 2.41 -32.76 5.98
C ILE A 423 2.51 -33.91 7.01
N SER A 424 1.37 -34.31 7.59
CA SER A 424 1.32 -35.44 8.53
C SER A 424 1.80 -36.76 7.90
N GLU A 425 1.43 -37.03 6.64
CA GLU A 425 1.91 -38.18 5.90
C GLU A 425 3.43 -38.13 5.64
N LEU A 426 3.97 -36.97 5.30
CA LEU A 426 5.40 -36.75 5.11
C LEU A 426 6.19 -36.94 6.41
N GLU A 427 5.70 -36.44 7.52
CA GLU A 427 6.29 -36.60 8.86
C GLU A 427 6.25 -38.08 9.30
N ALA A 428 5.13 -38.77 9.09
CA ALA A 428 4.98 -40.18 9.40
C ALA A 428 5.90 -41.03 8.55
N ALA A 429 6.01 -40.78 7.25
CA ALA A 429 6.95 -41.48 6.37
C ALA A 429 8.40 -41.26 6.80
N ALA A 430 8.75 -40.03 7.23
CA ALA A 430 10.07 -39.72 7.78
C ALA A 430 10.37 -40.53 9.06
N ALA A 431 9.39 -40.71 9.96
CA ALA A 431 9.55 -41.48 11.20
C ALA A 431 9.70 -42.98 10.98
N VAL A 432 8.99 -43.59 10.01
CA VAL A 432 9.07 -45.02 9.69
C VAL A 432 10.45 -45.42 9.17
N ILE A 433 11.09 -44.57 8.34
CA ILE A 433 12.43 -44.81 7.83
C ILE A 433 13.48 -44.79 8.98
N GLU A 434 13.25 -44.01 10.03
CA GLU A 434 14.14 -43.95 11.20
C GLU A 434 14.12 -45.23 12.03
N GLN A 435 12.97 -45.87 12.14
CA GLN A 435 12.85 -47.18 12.83
C GLN A 435 13.49 -48.33 12.04
N THR A 436 13.49 -48.23 10.70
CA THR A 436 14.07 -49.30 9.84
C THR A 436 15.58 -49.22 9.80
N GLN A 437 16.20 -48.05 9.95
CA GLN A 437 17.67 -47.92 10.02
C GLN A 437 18.23 -48.34 11.38
N THR A 438 17.48 -48.12 12.47
CA THR A 438 17.91 -48.59 13.81
C THR A 438 17.89 -50.10 13.97
N TYR A 439 17.07 -50.86 13.19
CA TYR A 439 17.06 -52.31 13.19
C TYR A 439 18.11 -52.96 12.25
N GLY A 440 18.70 -52.18 11.32
CA GLY A 440 19.74 -52.66 10.40
C GLY A 440 21.16 -52.66 10.96
N ASP A 441 21.41 -51.84 11.99
CA ASP A 441 22.76 -51.76 12.60
C ASP A 441 22.99 -52.75 13.78
N GLU A 442 21.96 -53.47 14.25
CA GLU A 442 22.12 -54.45 15.33
C GLU A 442 22.48 -55.87 14.82
N ASP A 443 22.41 -56.18 13.51
CA ASP A 443 22.67 -57.54 12.97
C ASP A 443 24.09 -57.78 12.44
N ASP A 444 24.99 -56.78 12.45
CA ASP A 444 26.35 -56.92 11.86
C ASP A 444 27.51 -57.00 12.92
N GLU A 445 27.20 -57.16 14.22
CA GLU A 445 28.22 -57.32 15.28
C GLU A 445 28.35 -58.74 15.83
N THR A 446 27.79 -59.77 15.21
CA THR A 446 28.01 -61.16 15.67
C THR A 446 28.46 -62.09 14.52
N ASP A 447 29.69 -61.95 14.05
CA ASP A 447 30.48 -63.12 13.59
C ASP A 447 31.95 -62.75 13.27
N SER A 448 32.81 -62.69 14.29
CA SER A 448 34.25 -62.85 14.10
C SER A 448 34.95 -63.28 15.39
N ASP A 449 34.67 -64.50 15.86
CA ASP A 449 35.62 -65.21 16.72
C ASP A 449 35.49 -66.73 16.53
N ALA A 450 36.25 -67.28 15.64
CA ALA A 450 36.62 -68.69 15.67
C ALA A 450 37.84 -69.00 14.76
N GLY A 451 38.99 -69.01 15.36
CA GLY A 451 39.90 -70.18 15.23
C GLY A 451 40.74 -70.37 13.96
N GLY A 452 42.03 -70.40 14.13
CA GLY A 452 42.82 -71.22 13.25
C GLY A 452 44.29 -70.87 13.07
N ASP A 453 45.05 -71.08 14.12
CA ASP A 453 46.46 -71.50 14.10
C ASP A 453 46.88 -72.43 12.96
N ARG A 454 47.97 -72.08 12.20
CA ARG A 454 49.10 -73.01 11.80
C ARG A 454 50.02 -72.41 10.70
N ARG A 455 51.24 -72.14 11.16
CA ARG A 455 52.55 -72.53 10.58
C ARG A 455 52.65 -72.61 9.01
N ILE A 456 53.52 -71.90 8.38
CA ILE A 456 55.00 -72.15 8.17
C ILE A 456 55.60 -70.82 7.71
#